data_b99c58da349cff9029186919e3cb8a33
#
_entry.id   b99c58da349cff9029186919e3cb8a33
#
_cell.length_a   1.000
_cell.length_b   1.000
_cell.length_c   1.000
_cell.angle_alpha   90.00
_cell.angle_beta   90.00
_cell.angle_gamma   90.00
#
_symmetry.space_group_name_H-M   'P 1'
#
loop_
_entity.id
_entity.type
_entity.pdbx_description
1 polymer ?
#
loop_
_entity_poly.entity_id
_entity_poly.type
_entity_poly.pdbx_seq_one_letter_code
_entity_poly.pdbx_strand_id
1 'polypeptide(L)'
;MVNTVAIDRGFSSRWGREGRSPSTPVVFCDFDGPIVDVSDRYYHTYRMALSALQVTTSQAGNTLLLHPLEKQQFWQMKQNRVPDLDIALRSGVPEARFEEFLAQVTQLVNQPALLHRDRLQPGVRWALALLHSQGIRLFLVTLRCQNQAIDILRRHGLEEKFVAIRGMRDRTAAYKNQSEHKIQLLAEVMQEHAIAPSESAWMIGDTEADVLAGQANRIRTIALTSGIRSHKYLTQFCPTRIHNDLLSAAHYVVFQAETAPAMVG
;
A
#
# COMPACT_ATOMS: atom_id res chain seq x y z
N MET A 1 -39.29 -45.74 -50.47
CA MET A 1 -37.85 -45.90 -50.49
C MET A 1 -37.30 -44.59 -51.04
N VAL A 2 -36.83 -43.72 -50.15
CA VAL A 2 -36.31 -42.40 -50.51
C VAL A 2 -34.84 -42.42 -50.15
N ASN A 3 -33.98 -42.31 -51.17
CA ASN A 3 -32.53 -42.17 -51.04
C ASN A 3 -32.22 -40.75 -50.63
N THR A 4 -31.58 -40.59 -49.48
CA THR A 4 -30.99 -39.32 -49.06
C THR A 4 -29.50 -39.36 -49.35
N VAL A 5 -29.05 -38.47 -50.24
CA VAL A 5 -27.67 -38.22 -50.60
C VAL A 5 -27.05 -37.32 -49.53
N ALA A 6 -26.02 -37.79 -48.84
CA ALA A 6 -25.23 -36.98 -47.93
C ALA A 6 -24.20 -36.16 -48.72
N ILE A 7 -24.24 -34.83 -48.58
CA ILE A 7 -23.25 -33.92 -49.13
C ILE A 7 -22.19 -33.68 -48.03
N ASP A 8 -21.03 -34.30 -48.23
CA ASP A 8 -19.83 -34.06 -47.44
C ASP A 8 -19.22 -32.71 -47.83
N ARG A 9 -19.37 -31.70 -46.94
CA ARG A 9 -18.63 -30.45 -47.03
C ARG A 9 -17.47 -30.48 -46.05
N GLY A 10 -16.31 -30.85 -46.56
CA GLY A 10 -15.04 -30.75 -45.86
C GLY A 10 -14.80 -29.29 -45.39
N PHE A 11 -14.99 -29.04 -44.09
CA PHE A 11 -14.56 -27.83 -43.43
C PHE A 11 -13.12 -28.03 -42.96
N SER A 12 -12.18 -27.55 -43.78
CA SER A 12 -10.76 -27.43 -43.42
C SER A 12 -10.62 -26.55 -42.19
N SER A 13 -10.39 -27.15 -41.02
CA SER A 13 -10.05 -26.43 -39.77
C SER A 13 -8.63 -25.86 -39.84
N ARG A 14 -8.48 -24.64 -40.32
CA ARG A 14 -7.32 -23.80 -40.06
C ARG A 14 -7.52 -23.08 -38.74
N TRP A 15 -7.31 -23.78 -37.64
CA TRP A 15 -7.12 -23.18 -36.31
C TRP A 15 -5.77 -23.56 -35.77
N GLY A 16 -4.76 -22.84 -36.20
CA GLY A 16 -3.45 -22.88 -35.62
C GLY A 16 -2.92 -21.48 -35.47
N ARG A 17 -3.29 -20.82 -34.39
CA ARG A 17 -2.51 -19.80 -33.64
C ARG A 17 -3.34 -19.37 -32.46
N GLU A 18 -3.15 -20.02 -31.34
CA GLU A 18 -3.50 -19.45 -30.04
C GLU A 18 -2.63 -18.22 -29.83
N GLY A 19 -3.11 -17.05 -30.31
CA GLY A 19 -2.60 -15.78 -29.89
C GLY A 19 -2.86 -15.70 -28.38
N ARG A 20 -1.82 -15.69 -27.56
CA ARG A 20 -1.94 -15.32 -26.14
C ARG A 20 -2.67 -13.98 -26.09
N SER A 21 -3.88 -13.99 -25.58
CA SER A 21 -4.61 -12.79 -25.23
C SER A 21 -3.67 -11.89 -24.39
N PRO A 22 -3.55 -10.58 -24.65
CA PRO A 22 -2.72 -9.73 -23.81
C PRO A 22 -3.12 -9.97 -22.37
N SER A 23 -2.15 -10.33 -21.53
CA SER A 23 -2.42 -10.67 -20.12
C SER A 23 -3.06 -9.46 -19.45
N THR A 24 -4.27 -9.63 -18.93
CA THR A 24 -4.97 -8.57 -18.20
C THR A 24 -4.05 -7.96 -17.14
N PRO A 25 -3.86 -6.64 -17.13
CA PRO A 25 -2.98 -6.01 -16.15
C PRO A 25 -3.42 -6.31 -14.73
N VAL A 26 -2.45 -6.40 -13.83
CA VAL A 26 -2.66 -6.68 -12.41
C VAL A 26 -2.05 -5.56 -11.58
N VAL A 27 -2.80 -5.07 -10.60
CA VAL A 27 -2.31 -4.07 -9.65
C VAL A 27 -2.39 -4.64 -8.24
N PHE A 28 -1.26 -4.66 -7.57
CA PHE A 28 -1.13 -4.82 -6.13
C PHE A 28 -0.99 -3.44 -5.52
N CYS A 29 -1.85 -3.11 -4.57
CA CYS A 29 -1.89 -1.80 -3.93
C CYS A 29 -1.68 -1.93 -2.42
N ASP A 30 -0.86 -1.07 -1.82
CA ASP A 30 -0.84 -0.93 -0.37
C ASP A 30 -2.09 -0.19 0.12
N PHE A 31 -2.31 -0.21 1.43
CA PHE A 31 -3.47 0.38 2.08
C PHE A 31 -3.19 1.76 2.70
N ASP A 32 -2.26 1.81 3.67
CA ASP A 32 -1.85 3.05 4.33
C ASP A 32 -1.06 3.92 3.33
N GLY A 33 -1.44 5.15 3.12
CA GLY A 33 -0.84 6.05 2.13
C GLY A 33 -1.57 6.07 0.79
N PRO A 34 -1.66 4.98 0.04
CA PRO A 34 -2.40 4.93 -1.23
C PRO A 34 -3.92 5.07 -1.07
N ILE A 35 -4.52 4.35 -0.13
CA ILE A 35 -5.98 4.29 0.07
C ILE A 35 -6.42 5.21 1.19
N VAL A 36 -5.71 5.20 2.32
CA VAL A 36 -6.06 6.01 3.49
C VAL A 36 -4.93 6.95 3.89
N ASP A 37 -5.28 8.18 4.21
CA ASP A 37 -4.42 9.14 4.90
C ASP A 37 -4.37 8.77 6.39
N VAL A 38 -3.19 8.44 6.86
CA VAL A 38 -2.91 8.05 8.25
C VAL A 38 -2.24 9.15 9.07
N SER A 39 -2.02 10.32 8.49
CA SER A 39 -1.24 11.41 9.09
C SER A 39 -1.84 11.88 10.42
N ASP A 40 -3.17 11.99 10.51
CA ASP A 40 -3.87 12.38 11.73
C ASP A 40 -3.72 11.33 12.84
N ARG A 41 -3.80 10.06 12.49
CA ARG A 41 -3.61 8.94 13.44
C ARG A 41 -2.20 8.92 14.01
N TYR A 42 -1.19 9.01 13.16
CA TYR A 42 0.22 9.03 13.58
C TYR A 42 0.54 10.23 14.46
N TYR A 43 0.07 11.42 14.08
CA TYR A 43 0.28 12.62 14.88
C TYR A 43 -0.41 12.55 16.24
N HIS A 44 -1.66 12.04 16.30
CA HIS A 44 -2.36 11.84 17.56
C HIS A 44 -1.66 10.82 18.47
N THR A 45 -1.19 9.70 17.88
CA THR A 45 -0.41 8.70 18.60
C THR A 45 0.83 9.31 19.24
N TYR A 46 1.59 10.09 18.46
CA TYR A 46 2.76 10.82 18.95
C TYR A 46 2.40 11.73 20.14
N ARG A 47 1.34 12.52 20.01
CA ARG A 47 0.88 13.42 21.09
C ARG A 47 0.46 12.68 22.35
N MET A 48 -0.26 11.56 22.19
CA MET A 48 -0.69 10.73 23.31
C MET A 48 0.50 10.07 24.03
N ALA A 49 1.48 9.59 23.28
CA ALA A 49 2.70 9.01 23.86
C ALA A 49 3.50 10.03 24.67
N LEU A 50 3.63 11.27 24.19
CA LEU A 50 4.24 12.36 24.96
C LEU A 50 3.46 12.67 26.24
N SER A 51 2.14 12.72 26.17
CA SER A 51 1.30 12.99 27.35
C SER A 51 1.41 11.86 28.38
N ALA A 52 1.43 10.60 27.94
CA ALA A 52 1.62 9.45 28.84
C ALA A 52 2.97 9.51 29.56
N LEU A 53 4.04 9.84 28.82
CA LEU A 53 5.38 10.00 29.38
C LEU A 53 5.44 11.12 30.41
N GLN A 54 4.75 12.24 30.19
CA GLN A 54 4.68 13.36 31.12
C GLN A 54 3.98 12.96 32.42
N VAL A 55 2.87 12.22 32.33
CA VAL A 55 2.11 11.73 33.48
C VAL A 55 2.96 10.78 34.33
N THR A 56 3.63 9.79 33.74
CA THR A 56 4.50 8.85 34.47
C THR A 56 5.65 9.56 35.15
N THR A 57 6.23 10.58 34.51
CA THR A 57 7.32 11.39 35.09
C THR A 57 6.84 12.22 36.29
N SER A 58 5.68 12.85 36.20
CA SER A 58 5.09 13.65 37.27
C SER A 58 4.73 12.78 38.48
N GLN A 59 4.22 11.57 38.28
CA GLN A 59 3.95 10.61 39.34
C GLN A 59 5.20 10.17 40.09
N ALA A 60 6.37 10.16 39.42
CA ALA A 60 7.67 9.89 40.02
C ALA A 60 8.29 11.11 40.72
N GLY A 61 7.56 12.22 40.86
CA GLY A 61 8.01 13.45 41.51
C GLY A 61 8.95 14.31 40.66
N ASN A 62 9.10 14.01 39.37
CA ASN A 62 9.97 14.73 38.44
C ASN A 62 9.12 15.60 37.48
N THR A 63 9.74 16.62 36.89
CA THR A 63 9.11 17.46 35.85
C THR A 63 9.81 17.22 34.53
N LEU A 64 9.04 16.89 33.49
CA LEU A 64 9.55 16.74 32.14
C LEU A 64 9.01 17.90 31.27
N LEU A 65 9.93 18.70 30.73
CA LEU A 65 9.56 19.79 29.84
C LEU A 65 9.52 19.27 28.40
N LEU A 66 8.30 19.05 27.90
CA LEU A 66 8.08 18.57 26.54
C LEU A 66 7.68 19.73 25.62
N HIS A 67 8.16 19.67 24.37
CA HIS A 67 7.89 20.62 23.31
C HIS A 67 7.31 19.87 22.08
N PRO A 68 6.00 19.53 22.10
CA PRO A 68 5.40 18.79 21.00
C PRO A 68 5.54 19.56 19.68
N LEU A 69 6.02 18.87 18.65
CA LEU A 69 6.11 19.42 17.31
C LEU A 69 4.70 19.73 16.75
N GLU A 70 4.60 20.70 15.88
CA GLU A 70 3.41 20.94 15.08
C GLU A 70 3.19 19.78 14.09
N LYS A 71 1.92 19.52 13.72
CA LYS A 71 1.56 18.38 12.85
C LYS A 71 2.36 18.38 11.55
N GLN A 72 2.51 19.53 10.92
CA GLN A 72 3.24 19.63 9.65
C GLN A 72 4.72 19.27 9.81
N GLN A 73 5.37 19.76 10.87
CA GLN A 73 6.78 19.44 11.16
C GLN A 73 6.95 17.95 11.45
N PHE A 74 6.11 17.38 12.32
CA PHE A 74 6.12 15.95 12.62
C PHE A 74 5.96 15.11 11.35
N TRP A 75 4.95 15.43 10.52
CA TRP A 75 4.69 14.66 9.31
C TRP A 75 5.83 14.77 8.31
N GLN A 76 6.39 15.95 8.11
CA GLN A 76 7.56 16.15 7.25
C GLN A 76 8.78 15.34 7.73
N MET A 77 9.00 15.23 9.04
CA MET A 77 10.06 14.38 9.59
C MET A 77 9.79 12.90 9.30
N LYS A 78 8.55 12.43 9.45
CA LYS A 78 8.15 11.05 9.08
C LYS A 78 8.33 10.79 7.59
N GLN A 79 7.94 11.74 6.74
CA GLN A 79 8.10 11.62 5.28
C GLN A 79 9.57 11.55 4.87
N ASN A 80 10.45 12.26 5.54
CA ASN A 80 11.89 12.21 5.29
C ASN A 80 12.60 11.06 6.01
N ARG A 81 11.86 10.16 6.65
CA ARG A 81 12.40 9.00 7.39
C ARG A 81 13.38 9.39 8.49
N VAL A 82 13.15 10.58 9.10
CA VAL A 82 13.93 10.98 10.29
C VAL A 82 13.72 9.92 11.38
N PRO A 83 14.78 9.44 12.04
CA PRO A 83 14.68 8.45 13.10
C PRO A 83 13.70 8.89 14.21
N ASP A 84 12.93 7.94 14.75
CA ASP A 84 11.98 8.23 15.82
C ASP A 84 12.67 8.78 17.08
N LEU A 85 13.93 8.39 17.31
CA LEU A 85 14.77 8.99 18.37
C LEU A 85 14.96 10.50 18.17
N ASP A 86 15.29 10.95 16.96
CA ASP A 86 15.49 12.37 16.67
C ASP A 86 14.20 13.18 16.83
N ILE A 87 13.06 12.57 16.45
CA ILE A 87 11.73 13.17 16.67
C ILE A 87 11.45 13.31 18.17
N ALA A 88 11.75 12.28 18.95
CA ALA A 88 11.57 12.27 20.40
C ALA A 88 12.46 13.31 21.09
N LEU A 89 13.76 13.34 20.76
CA LEU A 89 14.72 14.31 21.31
C LEU A 89 14.30 15.76 21.03
N ARG A 90 13.87 16.06 19.80
CA ARG A 90 13.36 17.40 19.45
C ARG A 90 12.09 17.79 20.19
N SER A 91 11.34 16.79 20.65
CA SER A 91 10.14 16.97 21.48
C SER A 91 10.43 17.11 22.97
N GLY A 92 11.71 17.09 23.37
CA GLY A 92 12.12 17.18 24.77
C GLY A 92 12.11 15.85 25.52
N VAL A 93 11.97 14.71 24.84
CA VAL A 93 12.09 13.39 25.45
C VAL A 93 13.56 13.09 25.68
N PRO A 94 14.00 12.82 26.94
CA PRO A 94 15.36 12.41 27.21
C PRO A 94 15.70 11.07 26.53
N GLU A 95 16.92 10.92 26.03
CA GLU A 95 17.36 9.69 25.35
C GLU A 95 17.14 8.44 26.22
N ALA A 96 17.41 8.52 27.51
CA ALA A 96 17.18 7.44 28.47
C ALA A 96 15.71 6.99 28.60
N ARG A 97 14.77 7.81 28.13
CA ARG A 97 13.33 7.51 28.14
C ARG A 97 12.77 7.20 26.75
N PHE A 98 13.62 7.15 25.72
CA PHE A 98 13.20 6.92 24.35
C PHE A 98 12.46 5.58 24.16
N GLU A 99 12.99 4.51 24.72
CA GLU A 99 12.38 3.17 24.61
C GLU A 99 10.97 3.13 25.22
N GLU A 100 10.75 3.81 26.33
CA GLU A 100 9.42 3.94 26.94
C GLU A 100 8.46 4.72 26.01
N PHE A 101 8.93 5.83 25.47
CA PHE A 101 8.16 6.60 24.48
C PHE A 101 7.81 5.76 23.23
N LEU A 102 8.79 5.05 22.65
CA LEU A 102 8.61 4.22 21.47
C LEU A 102 7.63 3.05 21.72
N ALA A 103 7.73 2.43 22.91
CA ALA A 103 6.79 1.39 23.32
C ALA A 103 5.35 1.92 23.38
N GLN A 104 5.12 3.12 23.92
CA GLN A 104 3.82 3.77 23.93
C GLN A 104 3.32 4.05 22.51
N VAL A 105 4.16 4.61 21.64
CA VAL A 105 3.80 4.85 20.23
C VAL A 105 3.37 3.55 19.54
N THR A 106 4.17 2.51 19.66
CA THR A 106 3.92 1.21 19.02
C THR A 106 2.61 0.56 19.53
N GLN A 107 2.35 0.68 20.84
CA GLN A 107 1.14 0.16 21.45
C GLN A 107 -0.12 0.92 21.00
N LEU A 108 -0.02 2.24 20.83
CA LEU A 108 -1.17 3.10 20.56
C LEU A 108 -1.53 3.18 19.08
N VAL A 109 -0.53 3.20 18.18
CA VAL A 109 -0.69 3.62 16.78
C VAL A 109 -1.78 2.86 16.00
N ASN A 110 -2.01 1.59 16.33
CA ASN A 110 -2.99 0.74 15.65
C ASN A 110 -4.14 0.31 16.58
N GLN A 111 -4.36 1.04 17.69
CA GLN A 111 -5.53 0.78 18.54
C GLN A 111 -6.84 1.15 17.82
N PRO A 112 -7.89 0.35 17.96
CA PRO A 112 -9.20 0.61 17.33
C PRO A 112 -9.74 2.02 17.59
N ALA A 113 -9.48 2.56 18.79
CA ALA A 113 -9.88 3.91 19.18
C ALA A 113 -9.27 5.03 18.32
N LEU A 114 -8.16 4.78 17.63
CA LEU A 114 -7.51 5.76 16.76
C LEU A 114 -7.79 5.55 15.27
N LEU A 115 -8.31 4.39 14.87
CA LEU A 115 -8.53 4.06 13.46
C LEU A 115 -9.60 4.92 12.78
N HIS A 116 -10.50 5.55 13.55
CA HIS A 116 -11.49 6.50 13.01
C HIS A 116 -10.86 7.79 12.48
N ARG A 117 -9.58 8.03 12.77
CA ARG A 117 -8.82 9.18 12.27
C ARG A 117 -8.28 8.98 10.87
N ASP A 118 -8.26 7.73 10.40
CA ASP A 118 -7.88 7.41 9.03
C ASP A 118 -8.99 7.90 8.09
N ARG A 119 -8.61 8.58 7.03
CA ARG A 119 -9.53 9.12 6.02
C ARG A 119 -9.17 8.57 4.66
N LEU A 120 -10.16 8.38 3.78
CA LEU A 120 -9.84 8.06 2.40
C LEU A 120 -9.00 9.19 1.78
N GLN A 121 -7.95 8.80 1.04
CA GLN A 121 -7.21 9.75 0.22
C GLN A 121 -8.11 10.36 -0.86
N PRO A 122 -7.89 11.64 -1.21
CA PRO A 122 -8.59 12.24 -2.35
C PRO A 122 -8.43 11.41 -3.62
N GLY A 123 -9.50 11.29 -4.39
CA GLY A 123 -9.46 10.59 -5.69
C GLY A 123 -9.46 9.06 -5.64
N VAL A 124 -9.34 8.40 -4.48
CA VAL A 124 -9.30 6.93 -4.37
C VAL A 124 -10.48 6.24 -5.03
N ARG A 125 -11.70 6.74 -4.80
CA ARG A 125 -12.91 6.15 -5.43
C ARG A 125 -12.85 6.17 -6.95
N TRP A 126 -12.35 7.27 -7.52
CA TRP A 126 -12.16 7.42 -8.96
C TRP A 126 -11.05 6.53 -9.49
N ALA A 127 -9.93 6.43 -8.76
CA ALA A 127 -8.82 5.55 -9.13
C ALA A 127 -9.26 4.08 -9.20
N LEU A 128 -9.93 3.59 -8.14
CA LEU A 128 -10.40 2.21 -8.08
C LEU A 128 -11.49 1.93 -9.14
N ALA A 129 -12.40 2.90 -9.37
CA ALA A 129 -13.42 2.78 -10.42
C ALA A 129 -12.79 2.74 -11.82
N LEU A 130 -11.79 3.59 -12.09
CA LEU A 130 -11.05 3.60 -13.35
C LEU A 130 -10.37 2.25 -13.61
N LEU A 131 -9.56 1.76 -12.67
CA LEU A 131 -8.88 0.48 -12.80
C LEU A 131 -9.87 -0.67 -13.00
N HIS A 132 -10.95 -0.68 -12.25
CA HIS A 132 -12.00 -1.70 -12.38
C HIS A 132 -12.71 -1.65 -13.74
N SER A 133 -13.03 -0.45 -14.28
CA SER A 133 -13.69 -0.30 -15.58
C SER A 133 -12.84 -0.79 -16.74
N GLN A 134 -11.53 -0.83 -16.57
CA GLN A 134 -10.56 -1.34 -17.53
C GLN A 134 -10.28 -2.85 -17.37
N GLY A 135 -11.04 -3.54 -16.52
CA GLY A 135 -10.85 -4.95 -16.25
C GLY A 135 -9.57 -5.30 -15.49
N ILE A 136 -8.87 -4.31 -14.92
CA ILE A 136 -7.62 -4.52 -14.17
C ILE A 136 -7.93 -5.22 -12.86
N ARG A 137 -7.25 -6.34 -12.61
CA ARG A 137 -7.38 -7.10 -11.37
C ARG A 137 -6.66 -6.38 -10.23
N LEU A 138 -7.40 -6.05 -9.17
CA LEU A 138 -6.86 -5.32 -8.01
C LEU A 138 -6.67 -6.25 -6.82
N PHE A 139 -5.51 -6.20 -6.21
CA PHE A 139 -5.17 -6.90 -4.97
C PHE A 139 -4.70 -5.89 -3.93
N LEU A 140 -5.23 -5.99 -2.72
CA LEU A 140 -4.68 -5.24 -1.60
C LEU A 140 -3.63 -6.10 -0.89
N VAL A 141 -2.40 -5.56 -0.77
CA VAL A 141 -1.29 -6.21 -0.08
C VAL A 141 -0.70 -5.21 0.91
N THR A 142 -0.90 -5.40 2.20
CA THR A 142 -0.57 -4.41 3.22
C THR A 142 0.09 -5.00 4.45
N LEU A 143 1.01 -4.26 5.07
CA LEU A 143 1.55 -4.61 6.39
C LEU A 143 0.58 -4.28 7.54
N ARG A 144 -0.52 -3.60 7.25
CA ARG A 144 -1.59 -3.37 8.23
C ARG A 144 -2.28 -4.68 8.61
N CYS A 145 -2.84 -4.72 9.81
CA CYS A 145 -3.68 -5.84 10.22
C CYS A 145 -4.84 -6.01 9.24
N GLN A 146 -4.98 -7.21 8.64
CA GLN A 146 -5.94 -7.49 7.57
C GLN A 146 -7.37 -7.11 7.95
N ASN A 147 -7.83 -7.50 9.14
CA ASN A 147 -9.19 -7.21 9.58
C ASN A 147 -9.45 -5.69 9.68
N GLN A 148 -8.46 -4.91 10.11
CA GLN A 148 -8.59 -3.45 10.16
C GLN A 148 -8.72 -2.82 8.76
N ALA A 149 -7.97 -3.31 7.78
CA ALA A 149 -8.07 -2.85 6.40
C ALA A 149 -9.45 -3.22 5.80
N ILE A 150 -9.90 -4.46 5.99
CA ILE A 150 -11.23 -4.93 5.54
C ILE A 150 -12.34 -4.08 6.17
N ASP A 151 -12.31 -3.83 7.47
CA ASP A 151 -13.33 -3.05 8.17
C ASP A 151 -13.44 -1.61 7.65
N ILE A 152 -12.30 -0.99 7.33
CA ILE A 152 -12.30 0.35 6.75
C ILE A 152 -12.82 0.33 5.31
N LEU A 153 -12.36 -0.60 4.47
CA LEU A 153 -12.85 -0.73 3.09
C LEU A 153 -14.36 -0.99 3.04
N ARG A 154 -14.86 -1.88 3.90
CA ARG A 154 -16.29 -2.20 4.00
C ARG A 154 -17.13 -1.00 4.39
N ARG A 155 -16.69 -0.22 5.39
CA ARG A 155 -17.37 1.03 5.79
C ARG A 155 -17.47 2.05 4.66
N HIS A 156 -16.54 2.01 3.70
CA HIS A 156 -16.53 2.90 2.55
C HIS A 156 -17.11 2.27 1.26
N GLY A 157 -17.58 1.02 1.29
CA GLY A 157 -18.10 0.30 0.12
C GLY A 157 -17.03 0.07 -0.95
N LEU A 158 -15.78 -0.24 -0.54
CA LEU A 158 -14.65 -0.44 -1.44
C LEU A 158 -14.06 -1.86 -1.39
N GLU A 159 -14.54 -2.71 -0.47
CA GLU A 159 -14.03 -4.08 -0.30
C GLU A 159 -14.12 -4.89 -1.60
N GLU A 160 -15.27 -4.83 -2.28
CA GLU A 160 -15.57 -5.57 -3.54
C GLU A 160 -14.76 -5.09 -4.76
N LYS A 161 -14.00 -4.00 -4.64
CA LYS A 161 -13.09 -3.57 -5.71
C LYS A 161 -11.84 -4.44 -5.79
N PHE A 162 -11.55 -5.21 -4.76
CA PHE A 162 -10.36 -6.05 -4.67
C PHE A 162 -10.69 -7.52 -4.87
N VAL A 163 -9.92 -8.21 -5.74
CA VAL A 163 -10.01 -9.66 -5.94
C VAL A 163 -9.66 -10.41 -4.66
N ALA A 164 -8.63 -9.90 -3.95
CA ALA A 164 -8.24 -10.39 -2.63
C ALA A 164 -7.62 -9.26 -1.81
N ILE A 165 -7.74 -9.40 -0.49
CA ILE A 165 -7.17 -8.51 0.51
C ILE A 165 -6.25 -9.34 1.39
N ARG A 166 -4.95 -9.01 1.40
CA ARG A 166 -3.95 -9.67 2.19
C ARG A 166 -3.25 -8.67 3.09
N GLY A 167 -3.30 -8.92 4.39
CA GLY A 167 -2.65 -8.12 5.42
C GLY A 167 -1.99 -8.98 6.49
N MET A 168 -1.31 -8.34 7.43
CA MET A 168 -0.66 -9.01 8.54
C MET A 168 -1.68 -9.42 9.63
N ARG A 169 -1.29 -10.36 10.47
CA ARG A 169 -2.00 -10.65 11.72
C ARG A 169 -1.52 -9.74 12.85
N ASP A 170 -0.24 -9.40 12.85
CA ASP A 170 0.39 -8.50 13.83
C ASP A 170 -0.04 -7.05 13.58
N ARG A 171 -0.59 -6.40 14.61
CA ARG A 171 -1.01 -5.00 14.55
C ARG A 171 0.17 -4.02 14.53
N THR A 172 1.37 -4.45 14.89
CA THR A 172 2.57 -3.59 14.93
C THR A 172 3.37 -3.62 13.64
N ALA A 173 3.12 -4.57 12.75
CA ALA A 173 3.89 -4.78 11.53
C ALA A 173 3.92 -3.55 10.60
N ALA A 174 2.79 -2.85 10.45
CA ALA A 174 2.72 -1.63 9.65
C ALA A 174 3.63 -0.51 10.16
N TYR A 175 3.76 -0.36 11.49
CA TYR A 175 4.65 0.65 12.08
C TYR A 175 6.12 0.30 11.89
N LYS A 176 6.48 -0.97 12.03
CA LYS A 176 7.85 -1.48 11.82
C LYS A 176 8.29 -1.38 10.36
N ASN A 177 7.35 -1.47 9.43
CA ASN A 177 7.55 -1.38 7.97
C ASN A 177 8.73 -2.24 7.45
N GLN A 178 8.76 -3.51 7.86
CA GLN A 178 9.80 -4.46 7.45
C GLN A 178 9.54 -4.93 6.02
N SER A 179 10.47 -4.64 5.13
CA SER A 179 10.36 -4.96 3.69
C SER A 179 10.28 -6.46 3.41
N GLU A 180 10.97 -7.28 4.20
CA GLU A 180 10.97 -8.74 4.09
C GLU A 180 9.56 -9.31 4.20
N HIS A 181 8.76 -8.81 5.15
CA HIS A 181 7.37 -9.22 5.31
C HIS A 181 6.51 -8.82 4.10
N LYS A 182 6.75 -7.62 3.54
CA LYS A 182 6.00 -7.16 2.37
C LYS A 182 6.37 -7.97 1.12
N ILE A 183 7.66 -8.29 0.95
CA ILE A 183 8.17 -9.13 -0.14
C ILE A 183 7.48 -10.50 -0.12
N GLN A 184 7.49 -11.16 1.06
CA GLN A 184 6.88 -12.47 1.23
C GLN A 184 5.37 -12.41 1.00
N LEU A 185 4.67 -11.43 1.58
CA LEU A 185 3.23 -11.29 1.46
C LEU A 185 2.79 -11.11 0.00
N LEU A 186 3.54 -10.31 -0.77
CA LEU A 186 3.29 -10.13 -2.20
C LEU A 186 3.53 -11.43 -2.98
N ALA A 187 4.62 -12.15 -2.70
CA ALA A 187 4.93 -13.43 -3.34
C ALA A 187 3.84 -14.47 -3.09
N GLU A 188 3.33 -14.56 -1.86
CA GLU A 188 2.23 -15.48 -1.49
C GLU A 188 0.96 -15.17 -2.30
N VAL A 189 0.57 -13.90 -2.41
CA VAL A 189 -0.62 -13.48 -3.19
C VAL A 189 -0.41 -13.79 -4.67
N MET A 190 0.76 -13.53 -5.24
CA MET A 190 1.06 -13.86 -6.63
C MET A 190 0.96 -15.36 -6.88
N GLN A 191 1.49 -16.19 -5.98
CA GLN A 191 1.43 -17.64 -6.08
C GLN A 191 -0.02 -18.15 -5.97
N GLU A 192 -0.77 -17.71 -4.96
CA GLU A 192 -2.17 -18.12 -4.74
C GLU A 192 -3.08 -17.84 -5.94
N HIS A 193 -2.82 -16.74 -6.65
CA HIS A 193 -3.65 -16.32 -7.78
C HIS A 193 -3.03 -16.62 -9.15
N ALA A 194 -1.97 -17.44 -9.19
CA ALA A 194 -1.24 -17.84 -10.41
C ALA A 194 -0.80 -16.64 -11.27
N ILE A 195 -0.30 -15.58 -10.62
CA ILE A 195 0.19 -14.37 -11.28
C ILE A 195 1.70 -14.51 -11.47
N ALA A 196 2.10 -14.67 -12.72
CA ALA A 196 3.52 -14.72 -13.07
C ALA A 196 4.15 -13.31 -13.01
N PRO A 197 5.44 -13.18 -12.68
CA PRO A 197 6.17 -11.94 -12.84
C PRO A 197 6.08 -11.45 -14.28
N SER A 198 5.60 -10.23 -14.46
CA SER A 198 5.44 -9.65 -15.80
C SER A 198 5.49 -8.12 -15.75
N GLU A 199 5.75 -7.51 -16.89
CA GLU A 199 5.72 -6.06 -17.04
C GLU A 199 4.31 -5.46 -16.98
N SER A 200 3.25 -6.27 -17.07
CA SER A 200 1.86 -5.84 -16.89
C SER A 200 1.39 -5.88 -15.44
N ALA A 201 2.23 -6.37 -14.50
CA ALA A 201 1.93 -6.35 -13.08
C ALA A 201 2.63 -5.16 -12.37
N TRP A 202 1.91 -4.54 -11.45
CA TRP A 202 2.36 -3.34 -10.75
C TRP A 202 2.18 -3.48 -9.24
N MET A 203 3.21 -3.08 -8.47
CA MET A 203 3.07 -2.80 -7.04
C MET A 203 2.99 -1.29 -6.85
N ILE A 204 1.92 -0.81 -6.22
CA ILE A 204 1.68 0.61 -5.92
C ILE A 204 1.68 0.80 -4.41
N GLY A 205 2.54 1.66 -3.88
CA GLY A 205 2.62 1.95 -2.45
C GLY A 205 3.35 3.24 -2.17
N ASP A 206 3.46 3.62 -0.90
CA ASP A 206 4.05 4.89 -0.49
C ASP A 206 5.32 4.74 0.34
N THR A 207 5.81 3.50 0.51
CA THR A 207 6.99 3.20 1.30
C THR A 207 8.07 2.46 0.51
N GLU A 208 9.29 2.46 1.08
CA GLU A 208 10.40 1.64 0.60
C GLU A 208 10.06 0.15 0.56
N ALA A 209 9.24 -0.34 1.49
CA ALA A 209 8.83 -1.74 1.54
C ALA A 209 8.03 -2.16 0.30
N ASP A 210 7.20 -1.27 -0.24
CA ASP A 210 6.41 -1.52 -1.44
C ASP A 210 7.28 -1.60 -2.69
N VAL A 211 8.23 -0.66 -2.83
CA VAL A 211 9.16 -0.64 -3.96
C VAL A 211 10.03 -1.90 -3.95
N LEU A 212 10.62 -2.24 -2.80
CA LEU A 212 11.44 -3.44 -2.64
C LEU A 212 10.65 -4.73 -2.86
N ALA A 213 9.38 -4.77 -2.41
CA ALA A 213 8.52 -5.93 -2.63
C ALA A 213 8.24 -6.15 -4.13
N GLY A 214 7.91 -5.08 -4.86
CA GLY A 214 7.69 -5.18 -6.30
C GLY A 214 8.96 -5.62 -7.05
N GLN A 215 10.12 -5.03 -6.73
CA GLN A 215 11.40 -5.36 -7.34
C GLN A 215 11.82 -6.81 -7.08
N ALA A 216 11.71 -7.29 -5.82
CA ALA A 216 12.05 -8.67 -5.45
C ALA A 216 11.15 -9.69 -6.18
N ASN A 217 9.89 -9.34 -6.42
CA ASN A 217 8.93 -10.15 -7.16
C ASN A 217 8.95 -9.91 -8.68
N ARG A 218 9.90 -9.13 -9.20
CA ARG A 218 10.10 -8.84 -10.62
C ARG A 218 8.87 -8.26 -11.32
N ILE A 219 8.17 -7.36 -10.64
CA ILE A 219 7.08 -6.58 -11.20
C ILE A 219 7.41 -5.10 -11.13
N ARG A 220 6.72 -4.29 -11.95
CA ARG A 220 6.90 -2.84 -11.97
C ARG A 220 6.41 -2.21 -10.66
N THR A 221 6.98 -1.06 -10.31
CA THR A 221 6.66 -0.36 -9.06
C THR A 221 6.27 1.10 -9.32
N ILE A 222 5.23 1.54 -8.63
CA ILE A 222 4.85 2.95 -8.57
C ILE A 222 4.87 3.39 -7.12
N ALA A 223 5.75 4.35 -6.80
CA ALA A 223 5.79 4.95 -5.49
C ALA A 223 4.88 6.19 -5.43
N LEU A 224 4.14 6.36 -4.32
CA LEU A 224 3.21 7.48 -4.13
C LEU A 224 3.71 8.44 -3.06
N THR A 225 3.62 9.75 -3.33
CA THR A 225 3.99 10.79 -2.37
C THR A 225 2.82 11.26 -1.49
N SER A 226 1.62 10.71 -1.69
CA SER A 226 0.45 10.97 -0.83
C SER A 226 0.59 10.43 0.59
N GLY A 227 1.53 9.51 0.82
CA GLY A 227 1.68 8.81 2.09
C GLY A 227 2.85 9.28 2.96
N ILE A 228 3.47 8.30 3.65
CA ILE A 228 4.43 8.56 4.73
C ILE A 228 5.88 8.78 4.26
N ARG A 229 6.16 8.73 2.94
CA ARG A 229 7.51 8.99 2.42
C ARG A 229 7.53 10.14 1.42
N SER A 230 8.60 10.96 1.51
CA SER A 230 8.82 12.05 0.58
C SER A 230 9.33 11.55 -0.77
N HIS A 231 9.12 12.35 -1.82
CA HIS A 231 9.68 12.10 -3.16
C HIS A 231 11.19 11.83 -3.11
N LYS A 232 11.94 12.70 -2.40
CA LYS A 232 13.39 12.58 -2.26
C LYS A 232 13.81 11.24 -1.63
N TYR A 233 13.06 10.76 -0.62
CA TYR A 233 13.37 9.49 0.02
C TYR A 233 13.04 8.31 -0.91
N LEU A 234 11.87 8.30 -1.55
CA LEU A 234 11.44 7.22 -2.44
C LEU A 234 12.34 7.08 -3.68
N THR A 235 12.88 8.17 -4.20
CA THR A 235 13.80 8.14 -5.36
C THR A 235 15.03 7.26 -5.11
N GLN A 236 15.48 7.11 -3.87
CA GLN A 236 16.65 6.29 -3.51
C GLN A 236 16.44 4.79 -3.78
N PHE A 237 15.20 4.34 -3.86
CA PHE A 237 14.83 2.93 -4.10
C PHE A 237 14.56 2.63 -5.58
N CYS A 238 14.75 3.60 -6.46
CA CYS A 238 14.61 3.45 -7.91
C CYS A 238 13.27 2.79 -8.33
N PRO A 239 12.11 3.29 -7.90
CA PRO A 239 10.83 2.79 -8.40
C PRO A 239 10.70 3.03 -9.90
N THR A 240 9.89 2.24 -10.61
CA THR A 240 9.65 2.43 -12.05
C THR A 240 9.07 3.82 -12.33
N ARG A 241 8.20 4.31 -11.43
CA ARG A 241 7.61 5.68 -11.47
C ARG A 241 7.33 6.19 -10.07
N ILE A 242 7.25 7.51 -9.94
CA ILE A 242 6.73 8.20 -8.76
C ILE A 242 5.55 9.05 -9.19
N HIS A 243 4.44 8.94 -8.50
CA HIS A 243 3.22 9.74 -8.69
C HIS A 243 2.78 10.40 -7.39
N ASN A 244 1.94 11.42 -7.48
CA ASN A 244 1.47 12.15 -6.30
C ASN A 244 0.44 11.34 -5.50
N ASP A 245 -0.43 10.60 -6.19
CA ASP A 245 -1.57 9.89 -5.62
C ASP A 245 -1.97 8.66 -6.45
N LEU A 246 -2.92 7.89 -5.93
CA LEU A 246 -3.41 6.68 -6.58
C LEU A 246 -4.14 6.99 -7.90
N LEU A 247 -4.81 8.14 -8.02
CA LEU A 247 -5.54 8.46 -9.25
C LEU A 247 -4.58 8.71 -10.42
N SER A 248 -3.51 9.47 -10.20
CA SER A 248 -2.47 9.68 -11.21
C SER A 248 -1.73 8.39 -11.57
N ALA A 249 -1.50 7.51 -10.59
CA ALA A 249 -0.94 6.18 -10.83
C ALA A 249 -1.89 5.30 -11.66
N ALA A 250 -3.20 5.32 -11.36
CA ALA A 250 -4.20 4.56 -12.10
C ALA A 250 -4.27 4.98 -13.56
N HIS A 251 -4.27 6.29 -13.86
CA HIS A 251 -4.21 6.80 -15.23
C HIS A 251 -2.96 6.31 -15.97
N TYR A 252 -1.81 6.33 -15.28
CA TYR A 252 -0.57 5.86 -15.87
C TYR A 252 -0.62 4.36 -16.20
N VAL A 253 -1.13 3.52 -15.29
CA VAL A 253 -1.26 2.07 -15.51
C VAL A 253 -2.19 1.78 -16.68
N VAL A 254 -3.34 2.45 -16.77
CA VAL A 254 -4.29 2.30 -17.89
C VAL A 254 -3.63 2.69 -19.20
N PHE A 255 -2.97 3.83 -19.26
CA PHE A 255 -2.24 4.27 -20.46
C PHE A 255 -1.17 3.27 -20.90
N GLN A 256 -0.43 2.67 -19.97
CA GLN A 256 0.57 1.65 -20.27
C GLN A 256 -0.07 0.34 -20.80
N ALA A 257 -1.26 0.00 -20.31
CA ALA A 257 -1.99 -1.17 -20.81
C ALA A 257 -2.48 -0.99 -22.24
N GLU A 258 -2.93 0.22 -22.60
CA GLU A 258 -3.42 0.55 -23.95
C GLU A 258 -2.27 0.70 -24.98
N THR A 259 -1.09 1.16 -24.53
CA THR A 259 0.07 1.42 -25.40
C THR A 259 1.04 0.24 -25.50
N ALA A 260 0.84 -0.82 -24.72
CA ALA A 260 1.64 -2.03 -24.83
C ALA A 260 1.46 -2.61 -26.26
N PRO A 261 2.53 -2.71 -27.09
CA PRO A 261 2.40 -3.27 -28.41
C PRO A 261 1.85 -4.70 -28.28
N ALA A 262 0.78 -4.99 -29.01
CA ALA A 262 0.41 -6.38 -29.25
C ALA A 262 1.67 -7.06 -29.80
N MET A 263 2.29 -7.93 -29.02
CA MET A 263 3.47 -8.65 -29.50
C MET A 263 3.04 -9.44 -30.73
N VAL A 264 3.38 -8.91 -31.91
CA VAL A 264 3.29 -9.59 -33.18
C VAL A 264 4.32 -10.72 -33.09
N GLY A 265 3.83 -11.93 -32.77
CA GLY A 265 4.63 -13.14 -32.76
C GLY A 265 4.73 -13.74 -34.17
#